data_3b07faa12c52161ed97ed9d6ed376a06
#
_entry.id   3b07faa12c52161ed97ed9d6ed376a06
#
_cell.length_a   1.000
_cell.length_b   1.000
_cell.length_c   1.000
_cell.angle_alpha   90.00
_cell.angle_beta   90.00
_cell.angle_gamma   90.00
#
_symmetry.space_group_name_H-M   'P 1'
#
loop_
_entity.id
_entity.type
_entity.pdbx_description
1 polymer ?
#
loop_
_entity_poly.entity_id
_entity_poly.type
_entity_poly.pdbx_seq_one_letter_code
_entity_poly.pdbx_strand_id
1 'polypeptide(L)' 'MARGQIKTLTDRGFGFISSDGADVFFHMSTLEGEGQFDMLREGQPVEYESEPGDRGPRATMVRIIADE' A
#
# COMPACT_ATOMS: atom_id res chain seq x y z
N MET A 1 -2.76 8.68 -9.92
CA MET A 1 -2.51 7.79 -8.79
C MET A 1 -3.80 7.56 -8.03
N ALA A 2 -3.98 6.34 -7.61
CA ALA A 2 -5.14 6.02 -6.80
C ALA A 2 -4.84 6.27 -5.33
N ARG A 3 -5.87 6.39 -4.54
CA ARG A 3 -5.73 6.56 -3.09
C ARG A 3 -6.43 5.44 -2.38
N GLY A 4 -5.88 5.04 -1.28
CA GLY A 4 -6.48 4.04 -0.43
C GLY A 4 -5.94 4.14 0.97
N GLN A 5 -6.23 3.13 1.75
CA GLN A 5 -5.76 3.06 3.12
C GLN A 5 -5.16 1.69 3.36
N ILE A 6 -4.18 1.66 4.24
CA ILE A 6 -3.56 0.39 4.62
C ILE A 6 -4.61 -0.45 5.34
N LYS A 7 -4.85 -1.64 4.85
CA LYS A 7 -5.79 -2.56 5.46
C LYS A 7 -5.09 -3.55 6.38
N THR A 8 -3.98 -4.11 5.91
CA THR A 8 -3.28 -5.15 6.63
C THR A 8 -1.79 -4.98 6.39
N LEU A 9 -1.00 -5.22 7.42
CA LEU A 9 0.45 -5.23 7.33
C LEU A 9 0.94 -6.54 7.93
N THR A 10 1.97 -7.11 7.30
CA THR A 10 2.59 -8.31 7.83
C THR A 10 4.04 -8.00 8.18
N ASP A 11 4.61 -8.80 9.03
CA ASP A 11 6.01 -8.64 9.40
C ASP A 11 6.95 -9.24 8.36
N ARG A 12 6.40 -9.72 7.26
CA ARG A 12 7.21 -10.26 6.16
C ARG A 12 7.54 -9.24 5.10
N GLY A 13 7.10 -8.01 5.28
CA GLY A 13 7.43 -6.93 4.37
C GLY A 13 6.41 -6.70 3.28
N PHE A 14 5.18 -7.13 3.45
CA PHE A 14 4.12 -6.83 2.49
C PHE A 14 2.83 -6.52 3.22
N GLY A 15 1.86 -6.03 2.46
CA GLY A 15 0.58 -5.70 3.04
C GLY A 15 -0.46 -5.53 1.97
N PHE A 16 -1.62 -5.06 2.39
CA PHE A 16 -2.74 -4.82 1.49
C PHE A 16 -3.26 -3.41 1.70
N ILE A 17 -3.65 -2.80 0.59
CA ILE A 17 -4.27 -1.48 0.59
C ILE A 17 -5.74 -1.68 0.27
N SER A 18 -6.61 -1.09 1.07
CA SER A 18 -8.04 -1.11 0.79
C SER A 18 -8.39 0.11 -0.06
N SER A 19 -9.02 -0.13 -1.19
CA SER A 19 -9.38 0.94 -2.11
C SER A 19 -10.67 0.55 -2.82
N ASP A 20 -11.73 1.30 -2.57
CA ASP A 20 -13.03 1.12 -3.21
C ASP A 20 -13.55 -0.31 -3.11
N GLY A 21 -13.34 -0.93 -1.95
CA GLY A 21 -13.81 -2.28 -1.73
C GLY A 21 -12.92 -3.36 -2.28
N ALA A 22 -11.80 -3.00 -2.88
CA ALA A 22 -10.84 -3.96 -3.40
C ALA A 22 -9.58 -3.93 -2.55
N ASP A 23 -8.91 -5.07 -2.47
CA ASP A 23 -7.64 -5.18 -1.77
C ASP A 23 -6.52 -5.19 -2.80
N VAL A 24 -5.54 -4.33 -2.58
CA VAL A 24 -4.39 -4.21 -3.48
C VAL A 24 -3.16 -4.65 -2.73
N PHE A 25 -2.51 -5.69 -3.24
CA PHE A 25 -1.27 -6.20 -2.64
C PHE A 25 -0.13 -5.22 -2.90
N PHE A 26 0.72 -5.02 -1.90
CA PHE A 26 1.94 -4.27 -2.10
C PHE A 26 3.07 -4.88 -1.29
N HIS A 27 4.29 -4.68 -1.77
CA HIS A 27 5.50 -5.12 -1.09
C HIS A 27 6.29 -3.91 -0.63
N MET A 28 7.05 -4.07 0.45
CA MET A 28 7.81 -2.95 1.00
C MET A 28 8.77 -2.34 -0.03
N SER A 29 9.21 -3.13 -0.99
CA SER A 29 10.14 -2.62 -2.00
C SER A 29 9.49 -1.60 -2.94
N THR A 30 8.17 -1.55 -2.97
CA THR A 30 7.45 -0.57 -3.79
C THR A 30 7.13 0.70 -3.03
N LEU A 31 7.42 0.72 -1.74
CA LEU A 31 7.12 1.87 -0.90
C LEU A 31 8.14 2.98 -1.18
N GLU A 32 7.64 4.15 -1.52
CA GLU A 32 8.49 5.30 -1.73
C GLU A 32 8.79 5.98 -0.41
N GLY A 33 10.00 6.51 -0.32
CA GLY A 33 10.43 7.14 0.91
C GLY A 33 11.38 6.23 1.66
N GLU A 34 11.96 6.75 2.69
CA GLU A 34 13.02 6.07 3.40
C GLU A 34 12.45 5.27 4.55
N GLY A 35 12.65 3.94 4.49
CA GLY A 35 12.42 3.08 5.62
C GLY A 35 11.07 3.19 6.26
N GLN A 36 10.06 3.46 5.48
CA GLN A 36 8.79 3.85 6.05
C GLN A 36 7.86 2.69 6.33
N PHE A 37 8.24 1.49 5.90
CA PHE A 37 7.33 0.36 6.07
C PHE A 37 7.01 0.13 7.55
N ASP A 38 7.99 0.27 8.42
CA ASP A 38 7.78 0.07 9.84
C ASP A 38 6.90 1.16 10.46
N MET A 39 6.72 2.26 9.78
CA MET A 39 5.90 3.35 10.27
C MET A 39 4.49 3.30 9.75
N LEU A 40 4.21 2.38 8.86
CA LEU A 40 2.84 2.23 8.35
C LEU A 40 1.94 1.66 9.43
N ARG A 41 0.69 2.06 9.36
CA ARG A 41 -0.33 1.57 10.28
C ARG A 41 -1.58 1.24 9.51
N GLU A 42 -2.37 0.34 10.04
CA GLU A 42 -3.67 0.07 9.48
C GLU A 42 -4.51 1.36 9.52
N GLY A 43 -5.12 1.66 8.39
CA GLY A 43 -5.87 2.89 8.25
C GLY A 43 -5.05 4.07 7.74
N GLN A 44 -3.75 3.89 7.57
CA GLN A 44 -2.88 4.95 7.05
C GLN A 44 -3.25 5.28 5.61
N PRO A 45 -3.55 6.56 5.29
CA PRO A 45 -3.85 6.91 3.89
C PRO A 45 -2.58 6.87 3.05
N VAL A 46 -2.72 6.35 1.85
CA VAL A 46 -1.60 6.23 0.91
C VAL A 46 -2.09 6.52 -0.50
N GLU A 47 -1.17 6.93 -1.34
CA GLU A 47 -1.36 6.95 -2.78
C GLU A 47 -0.57 5.80 -3.38
N TYR A 48 -1.08 5.23 -4.45
CA TYR A 48 -0.39 4.11 -5.05
C TYR A 48 -0.71 4.03 -6.52
N GLU A 49 0.15 3.33 -7.25
CA GLU A 49 -0.11 2.90 -8.60
C GLU A 49 -0.16 1.39 -8.61
N SER A 50 -1.05 0.84 -9.41
CA SER A 50 -1.23 -0.59 -9.43
C SER A 50 -1.32 -1.09 -10.85
N GLU A 51 -1.13 -2.39 -11.00
CA GLU A 51 -1.29 -3.07 -12.28
C GLU A 51 -2.00 -4.40 -12.03
N PRO A 52 -2.62 -4.96 -13.06
CA PRO A 52 -3.24 -6.28 -12.91
C PRO A 52 -2.16 -7.33 -12.64
N GLY A 53 -2.46 -8.23 -11.74
CA GLY A 53 -1.59 -9.36 -11.43
C GLY A 53 -2.37 -10.64 -11.48
N ASP A 54 -1.68 -11.75 -11.30
CA ASP A 54 -2.31 -13.06 -11.38
C ASP A 54 -3.36 -13.27 -10.31
N ARG A 55 -3.19 -12.61 -9.18
CA ARG A 55 -4.10 -12.78 -8.04
C ARG A 55 -4.88 -11.53 -7.76
N GLY A 56 -4.97 -10.64 -8.74
CA GLY A 56 -5.65 -9.39 -8.59
C GLY A 56 -4.68 -8.24 -8.68
N PRO A 57 -5.14 -7.01 -8.43
CA PRO A 57 -4.26 -5.85 -8.57
C PRO A 57 -3.15 -5.86 -7.53
N ARG A 58 -2.00 -5.39 -7.94
CA ARG A 58 -0.89 -5.21 -7.02
C ARG A 58 -0.28 -3.83 -7.25
N ALA A 59 0.18 -3.22 -6.18
CA ALA A 59 0.76 -1.89 -6.28
C ALA A 59 2.18 -1.98 -6.81
N THR A 60 2.49 -1.11 -7.75
CA THR A 60 3.86 -0.99 -8.27
C THR A 60 4.60 0.16 -7.60
N MET A 61 3.87 1.04 -6.94
CA MET A 61 4.45 2.13 -6.18
C MET A 61 3.46 2.54 -5.10
N VAL A 62 3.95 2.78 -3.91
CA VAL A 62 3.13 3.21 -2.79
C VAL A 62 3.80 4.41 -2.14
N ARG A 63 3.03 5.43 -1.85
CA ARG A 63 3.51 6.63 -1.21
C ARG A 63 2.61 6.97 -0.03
N ILE A 64 3.21 7.22 1.11
CA ILE A 64 2.46 7.64 2.29
C ILE A 64 2.01 9.08 2.09
N ILE A 65 0.72 9.32 2.35
CA ILE A 65 0.18 10.67 2.32
C ILE A 65 0.22 11.21 3.73
N ALA A 66 0.79 12.38 3.89
CA ALA A 66 0.76 13.04 5.19
C ALA A 66 -0.69 13.39 5.51
N ASP A 67 -1.14 12.94 6.65
CA ASP A 67 -2.50 13.18 7.06
C ASP A 67 -2.55 14.44 7.91
N GLU A 68 -3.52 15.27 7.61
CA GLU A 68 -3.66 16.52 8.32
C GLU A 68 -4.31 16.30 9.66
#